data_957d94357ed80869a7cdc9599ffbb780
#
_entry.id   957d94357ed80869a7cdc9599ffbb780
#
_cell.length_a   1.000
_cell.length_b   1.000
_cell.length_c   1.000
_cell.angle_alpha   90.00
_cell.angle_beta   90.00
_cell.angle_gamma   90.00
#
_symmetry.space_group_name_H-M   'P 1'
#
loop_
_entity.id
_entity.type
_entity.pdbx_description
1 polymer ?
#
loop_
_entity_poly.entity_id
_entity_poly.type
_entity_poly.pdbx_seq_one_letter_code
_entity_poly.pdbx_strand_id
1 'polypeptide(L)'
;MNILEIGAGTGKYSHYFARKGYNVDAIELITQNIEIFKKNTEACENISIQQGDAINLKNIPSEKYDITLLLGPMYHLYTEDDKKSAIKEAIRVTKKDGIIFVSYCNNDMTVYDFGFLRGGFKNEYYKKLTDFNTFKLSSNPQEIFALYRKEDVDALMKEFQTERLHYIGTDMLTRFIRTTIDEMDDNMFEIYMKYHLCICERPDMIGATSHMLDIFRKI
;
A
#
# COMPACT_ATOMS: atom_id res chain seq x y z
N MET A 1 -4.74 19.82 -9.01
CA MET A 1 -4.88 18.96 -7.85
C MET A 1 -3.49 18.61 -7.36
N ASN A 2 -3.23 18.66 -6.06
CA ASN A 2 -1.94 18.37 -5.45
C ASN A 2 -1.97 16.98 -4.81
N ILE A 3 -1.02 16.14 -5.18
CA ILE A 3 -0.89 14.77 -4.69
C ILE A 3 0.41 14.64 -3.91
N LEU A 4 0.38 13.95 -2.77
CA LEU A 4 1.58 13.50 -2.06
C LEU A 4 1.67 11.98 -2.15
N GLU A 5 2.83 11.47 -2.54
CA GLU A 5 3.16 10.05 -2.38
C GLU A 5 4.21 9.89 -1.28
N ILE A 6 3.88 9.14 -0.24
CA ILE A 6 4.75 8.83 0.91
C ILE A 6 5.28 7.40 0.72
N GLY A 7 6.62 7.25 0.67
CA GLY A 7 7.28 6.00 0.32
C GLY A 7 7.20 5.72 -1.19
N ALA A 8 7.56 6.71 -1.99
CA ALA A 8 7.37 6.70 -3.44
C ALA A 8 8.22 5.65 -4.19
N GLY A 9 9.24 5.08 -3.52
CA GLY A 9 10.16 4.15 -4.17
C GLY A 9 10.83 4.79 -5.37
N THR A 10 10.78 4.13 -6.51
CA THR A 10 11.34 4.63 -7.79
C THR A 10 10.35 5.50 -8.59
N GLY A 11 9.18 5.84 -8.01
CA GLY A 11 8.26 6.83 -8.54
C GLY A 11 7.16 6.32 -9.47
N LYS A 12 6.80 5.04 -9.43
CA LYS A 12 5.82 4.47 -10.37
C LYS A 12 4.51 5.23 -10.42
N TYR A 13 3.90 5.52 -9.28
CA TYR A 13 2.63 6.26 -9.21
C TYR A 13 2.86 7.76 -9.35
N SER A 14 3.91 8.30 -8.73
CA SER A 14 4.26 9.72 -8.84
C SER A 14 4.41 10.17 -10.29
N HIS A 15 5.20 9.47 -11.09
CA HIS A 15 5.37 9.76 -12.53
C HIS A 15 4.07 9.57 -13.30
N TYR A 16 3.31 8.51 -13.00
CA TYR A 16 2.02 8.29 -13.65
C TYR A 16 1.07 9.48 -13.47
N PHE A 17 0.92 9.97 -12.24
CA PHE A 17 0.04 11.12 -11.98
C PHE A 17 0.61 12.43 -12.52
N ALA A 18 1.92 12.66 -12.44
CA ALA A 18 2.54 13.83 -13.01
C ALA A 18 2.34 13.90 -14.53
N ARG A 19 2.46 12.78 -15.26
CA ARG A 19 2.16 12.67 -16.70
C ARG A 19 0.68 12.86 -17.03
N LYS A 20 -0.21 12.69 -16.07
CA LYS A 20 -1.65 13.04 -16.19
C LYS A 20 -1.93 14.52 -15.87
N GLY A 21 -0.90 15.33 -15.60
CA GLY A 21 -1.01 16.78 -15.38
C GLY A 21 -1.30 17.19 -13.93
N TYR A 22 -1.13 16.28 -12.97
CA TYR A 22 -1.23 16.60 -11.55
C TYR A 22 0.10 17.16 -11.01
N ASN A 23 0.02 17.98 -9.94
CA ASN A 23 1.20 18.40 -9.18
C ASN A 23 1.50 17.31 -8.16
N VAL A 24 2.69 16.73 -8.21
CA VAL A 24 3.05 15.60 -7.34
C VAL A 24 4.28 15.94 -6.51
N ASP A 25 4.14 15.83 -5.20
CA ASP A 25 5.27 15.81 -4.28
C ASP A 25 5.47 14.36 -3.81
N ALA A 26 6.72 13.92 -3.75
CA ALA A 26 7.09 12.57 -3.32
C ALA A 26 8.05 12.60 -2.13
N ILE A 27 7.83 11.69 -1.20
CA ILE A 27 8.71 11.43 -0.04
C ILE A 27 9.22 10.00 -0.17
N GLU A 28 10.54 9.82 -0.02
CA GLU A 28 11.16 8.49 -0.01
C GLU A 28 12.28 8.46 1.02
N LEU A 29 12.40 7.34 1.74
CA LEU A 29 13.42 7.16 2.79
C LEU A 29 14.78 6.78 2.20
N ILE A 30 14.80 5.95 1.16
CA ILE A 30 15.98 5.28 0.62
C ILE A 30 16.62 6.13 -0.48
N THR A 31 17.84 6.57 -0.26
CA THR A 31 18.57 7.45 -1.19
C THR A 31 18.70 6.85 -2.60
N GLN A 32 18.96 5.54 -2.71
CA GLN A 32 19.08 4.85 -4.00
C GLN A 32 17.77 4.91 -4.80
N ASN A 33 16.61 4.80 -4.13
CA ASN A 33 15.31 4.95 -4.78
C ASN A 33 15.12 6.37 -5.31
N ILE A 34 15.53 7.38 -4.52
CA ILE A 34 15.45 8.79 -4.91
C ILE A 34 16.31 9.06 -6.16
N GLU A 35 17.48 8.48 -6.24
CA GLU A 35 18.37 8.61 -7.42
C GLU A 35 17.72 8.01 -8.68
N ILE A 36 17.09 6.82 -8.55
CA ILE A 36 16.36 6.19 -9.66
C ILE A 36 15.14 7.01 -10.03
N PHE A 37 14.37 7.47 -9.04
CA PHE A 37 13.23 8.34 -9.25
C PHE A 37 13.60 9.56 -10.10
N LYS A 38 14.67 10.29 -9.71
CA LYS A 38 15.16 11.46 -10.43
C LYS A 38 15.61 11.15 -11.87
N LYS A 39 16.23 9.99 -12.08
CA LYS A 39 16.61 9.55 -13.44
C LYS A 39 15.41 9.28 -14.34
N ASN A 40 14.29 8.85 -13.76
CA ASN A 40 13.06 8.55 -14.48
C ASN A 40 12.16 9.79 -14.69
N THR A 41 12.51 10.93 -14.07
CA THR A 41 11.72 12.18 -14.16
C THR A 41 11.92 12.82 -15.53
N GLU A 42 10.82 13.13 -16.21
CA GLU A 42 10.80 13.84 -17.49
C GLU A 42 10.60 15.35 -17.30
N ALA A 43 11.12 16.15 -18.21
CA ALA A 43 11.06 17.61 -18.10
C ALA A 43 9.63 18.19 -18.11
N CYS A 44 8.65 17.45 -18.64
CA CYS A 44 7.25 17.85 -18.66
C CYS A 44 6.49 17.52 -17.36
N GLU A 45 7.08 16.77 -16.44
CA GLU A 45 6.44 16.36 -15.20
C GLU A 45 6.53 17.46 -14.13
N ASN A 46 5.38 17.86 -13.58
CA ASN A 46 5.36 18.73 -12.41
C ASN A 46 5.46 17.90 -11.13
N ILE A 47 6.68 17.49 -10.82
CA ILE A 47 6.98 16.53 -9.77
C ILE A 47 8.20 16.97 -8.94
N SER A 48 8.14 16.76 -7.64
CA SER A 48 9.27 16.93 -6.73
C SER A 48 9.48 15.69 -5.88
N ILE A 49 10.71 15.42 -5.45
CA ILE A 49 11.03 14.38 -4.49
C ILE A 49 12.01 14.88 -3.45
N GLN A 50 11.76 14.54 -2.19
CA GLN A 50 12.68 14.79 -1.08
C GLN A 50 12.83 13.55 -0.21
N GLN A 51 13.97 13.46 0.48
CA GLN A 51 14.17 12.40 1.47
C GLN A 51 13.34 12.69 2.72
N GLY A 52 12.67 11.65 3.25
CA GLY A 52 11.86 11.78 4.47
C GLY A 52 11.33 10.45 4.94
N ASP A 53 10.84 10.44 6.18
CA ASP A 53 10.26 9.29 6.84
C ASP A 53 8.76 9.48 7.00
N ALA A 54 7.97 8.44 6.70
CA ALA A 54 6.51 8.46 6.79
C ALA A 54 6.00 8.80 8.19
N ILE A 55 6.73 8.45 9.23
CA ILE A 55 6.35 8.71 10.63
C ILE A 55 6.60 10.16 11.08
N ASN A 56 7.30 10.96 10.26
CA ASN A 56 7.68 12.33 10.62
C ASN A 56 7.80 13.24 9.38
N LEU A 57 6.70 13.83 8.98
CA LEU A 57 6.61 14.77 7.85
C LEU A 57 6.60 16.24 8.30
N LYS A 58 7.30 16.59 9.39
CA LYS A 58 7.29 17.94 9.99
C LYS A 58 7.60 19.09 9.03
N ASN A 59 8.37 18.82 7.96
CA ASN A 59 8.74 19.80 6.95
C ASN A 59 7.63 19.99 5.89
N ILE A 60 6.57 19.18 5.94
CA ILE A 60 5.43 19.27 5.04
C ILE A 60 4.31 20.03 5.76
N PRO A 61 3.78 21.13 5.16
CA PRO A 61 2.65 21.84 5.74
C PRO A 61 1.41 20.96 5.91
N SER A 62 0.63 21.25 6.95
CA SER A 62 -0.70 20.64 7.11
C SER A 62 -1.64 21.08 5.99
N GLU A 63 -2.60 20.24 5.65
CA GLU A 63 -3.69 20.56 4.70
C GLU A 63 -3.23 21.10 3.33
N LYS A 64 -2.14 20.53 2.82
CA LYS A 64 -1.56 20.92 1.53
C LYS A 64 -2.12 20.10 0.36
N TYR A 65 -2.43 18.81 0.56
CA TYR A 65 -2.71 17.87 -0.53
C TYR A 65 -4.18 17.51 -0.63
N ASP A 66 -4.66 17.39 -1.85
CA ASP A 66 -6.01 16.91 -2.15
C ASP A 66 -6.09 15.39 -2.05
N ILE A 67 -4.98 14.71 -2.40
CA ILE A 67 -4.81 13.26 -2.30
C ILE A 67 -3.46 12.96 -1.66
N THR A 68 -3.46 11.98 -0.73
CA THR A 68 -2.23 11.42 -0.14
C THR A 68 -2.19 9.91 -0.37
N LEU A 69 -1.08 9.43 -0.92
CA LEU A 69 -0.80 8.02 -1.17
C LEU A 69 0.22 7.53 -0.14
N LEU A 70 -0.13 6.51 0.64
CA LEU A 70 0.72 5.81 1.61
C LEU A 70 0.75 4.33 1.21
N LEU A 71 1.42 4.03 0.08
CA LEU A 71 1.29 2.73 -0.60
C LEU A 71 2.44 1.75 -0.33
N GLY A 72 3.42 2.12 0.50
CA GLY A 72 4.56 1.27 0.83
C GLY A 72 4.93 1.24 2.31
N PRO A 73 4.95 2.37 3.01
CA PRO A 73 5.50 2.46 4.36
C PRO A 73 4.89 1.49 5.38
N MET A 74 3.57 1.24 5.33
CA MET A 74 2.90 0.35 6.29
C MET A 74 3.46 -1.08 6.28
N TYR A 75 4.14 -1.50 5.22
CA TYR A 75 4.79 -2.82 5.16
C TYR A 75 6.06 -2.90 6.03
N HIS A 76 6.63 -1.76 6.37
CA HIS A 76 7.91 -1.60 7.04
C HIS A 76 7.80 -0.96 8.43
N LEU A 77 6.59 -0.71 8.90
CA LEU A 77 6.32 -0.19 10.24
C LEU A 77 5.86 -1.32 11.15
N TYR A 78 6.66 -1.66 12.15
CA TYR A 78 6.47 -2.86 12.97
C TYR A 78 5.88 -2.55 14.34
N THR A 79 6.07 -1.33 14.86
CA THR A 79 5.46 -0.90 16.12
C THR A 79 4.11 -0.23 15.89
N GLU A 80 3.21 -0.35 16.84
CA GLU A 80 1.89 0.32 16.77
C GLU A 80 2.04 1.85 16.74
N ASP A 81 3.03 2.39 17.46
CA ASP A 81 3.28 3.83 17.52
C ASP A 81 3.75 4.37 16.16
N ASP A 82 4.63 3.64 15.45
CA ASP A 82 5.07 4.04 14.10
C ASP A 82 3.92 3.99 13.09
N LYS A 83 3.10 2.93 13.13
CA LYS A 83 1.92 2.80 12.27
C LYS A 83 0.96 3.98 12.47
N LYS A 84 0.65 4.29 13.75
CA LYS A 84 -0.22 5.42 14.11
C LYS A 84 0.39 6.76 13.70
N SER A 85 1.69 6.93 13.86
CA SER A 85 2.41 8.14 13.47
C SER A 85 2.32 8.37 11.96
N ALA A 86 2.53 7.33 11.14
CA ALA A 86 2.44 7.45 9.69
C ALA A 86 1.01 7.80 9.22
N ILE A 87 -0.03 7.17 9.79
CA ILE A 87 -1.43 7.51 9.49
C ILE A 87 -1.74 8.94 9.94
N LYS A 88 -1.31 9.34 11.13
CA LYS A 88 -1.52 10.70 11.66
C LYS A 88 -0.88 11.76 10.76
N GLU A 89 0.34 11.53 10.29
CA GLU A 89 1.02 12.43 9.37
C GLU A 89 0.31 12.48 8.00
N ALA A 90 -0.10 11.35 7.43
CA ALA A 90 -0.89 11.32 6.21
C ALA A 90 -2.20 12.12 6.35
N ILE A 91 -2.92 11.98 7.46
CA ILE A 91 -4.13 12.76 7.75
C ILE A 91 -3.80 14.25 7.90
N ARG A 92 -2.71 14.60 8.61
CA ARG A 92 -2.33 15.99 8.87
C ARG A 92 -2.04 16.75 7.58
N VAL A 93 -1.28 16.16 6.66
CA VAL A 93 -0.87 16.82 5.41
C VAL A 93 -1.98 16.87 4.36
N THR A 94 -2.98 16.02 4.49
CA THR A 94 -4.16 16.00 3.61
C THR A 94 -5.13 17.11 4.03
N LYS A 95 -5.72 17.78 3.06
CA LYS A 95 -6.77 18.79 3.27
C LYS A 95 -8.01 18.17 3.92
N LYS A 96 -8.83 19.00 4.54
CA LYS A 96 -10.19 18.60 4.88
C LYS A 96 -10.93 18.13 3.62
N ASP A 97 -11.71 17.07 3.75
CA ASP A 97 -12.41 16.37 2.65
C ASP A 97 -11.47 15.72 1.60
N GLY A 98 -10.15 15.79 1.80
CA GLY A 98 -9.16 15.13 0.95
C GLY A 98 -9.13 13.62 1.14
N ILE A 99 -8.62 12.91 0.15
CA ILE A 99 -8.64 11.45 0.08
C ILE A 99 -7.26 10.86 0.39
N ILE A 100 -7.25 9.81 1.21
CA ILE A 100 -6.03 9.12 1.61
C ILE A 100 -6.15 7.65 1.21
N PHE A 101 -5.10 7.14 0.58
CA PHE A 101 -4.96 5.75 0.15
C PHE A 101 -3.86 5.09 0.98
N VAL A 102 -4.19 4.00 1.65
CA VAL A 102 -3.22 3.25 2.47
C VAL A 102 -3.20 1.79 2.06
N SER A 103 -2.02 1.27 1.73
CA SER A 103 -1.87 -0.12 1.33
C SER A 103 -1.26 -0.97 2.44
N TYR A 104 -1.74 -2.22 2.54
CA TYR A 104 -1.32 -3.20 3.54
C TYR A 104 -1.04 -4.56 2.88
N CYS A 105 -0.08 -5.31 3.43
CA CYS A 105 0.16 -6.70 3.03
C CYS A 105 -0.77 -7.64 3.81
N ASN A 106 -1.40 -8.58 3.12
CA ASN A 106 -2.36 -9.51 3.71
C ASN A 106 -1.66 -10.72 4.35
N ASN A 107 -1.96 -10.97 5.62
CA ASN A 107 -1.43 -12.11 6.36
C ASN A 107 -1.85 -13.45 5.76
N ASP A 108 -3.14 -13.64 5.50
CA ASP A 108 -3.66 -14.96 5.14
C ASP A 108 -3.20 -15.40 3.74
N MET A 109 -3.11 -14.44 2.80
CA MET A 109 -2.53 -14.72 1.50
C MET A 109 -1.02 -15.00 1.59
N THR A 110 -0.30 -14.36 2.51
CA THR A 110 1.12 -14.67 2.78
C THR A 110 1.29 -16.07 3.35
N VAL A 111 0.42 -16.48 4.29
CA VAL A 111 0.40 -17.85 4.81
C VAL A 111 0.15 -18.86 3.68
N TYR A 112 -0.84 -18.59 2.83
CA TYR A 112 -1.20 -19.48 1.73
C TYR A 112 -0.07 -19.59 0.68
N ASP A 113 0.39 -18.46 0.14
CA ASP A 113 1.40 -18.45 -0.92
C ASP A 113 2.78 -18.86 -0.40
N PHE A 114 3.29 -18.12 0.58
CA PHE A 114 4.65 -18.33 1.08
C PHE A 114 4.73 -19.56 1.99
N GLY A 115 3.80 -19.72 2.92
CA GLY A 115 3.79 -20.81 3.90
C GLY A 115 3.59 -22.17 3.24
N PHE A 116 2.50 -22.33 2.50
CA PHE A 116 2.12 -23.62 1.92
C PHE A 116 2.63 -23.80 0.49
N LEU A 117 2.28 -22.91 -0.44
CA LEU A 117 2.56 -23.11 -1.86
C LEU A 117 4.06 -23.12 -2.16
N ARG A 118 4.83 -22.20 -1.56
CA ARG A 118 6.30 -22.15 -1.71
C ARG A 118 7.05 -22.96 -0.66
N GLY A 119 6.33 -23.62 0.23
CA GLY A 119 6.91 -24.51 1.24
C GLY A 119 7.68 -23.78 2.35
N GLY A 120 7.37 -22.54 2.64
CA GLY A 120 8.00 -21.77 3.73
C GLY A 120 7.92 -22.48 5.08
N PHE A 121 6.83 -23.19 5.35
CA PHE A 121 6.67 -24.00 6.57
C PHE A 121 7.55 -25.26 6.63
N LYS A 122 8.36 -25.56 5.62
CA LYS A 122 9.45 -26.53 5.74
C LYS A 122 10.64 -25.96 6.53
N ASN A 123 10.71 -24.64 6.69
CA ASN A 123 11.75 -23.96 7.44
C ASN A 123 11.30 -23.72 8.89
N GLU A 124 12.07 -24.25 9.85
CA GLU A 124 11.77 -24.11 11.29
C GLU A 124 11.74 -22.65 11.76
N TYR A 125 12.47 -21.76 11.11
CA TYR A 125 12.45 -20.34 11.42
C TYR A 125 11.05 -19.74 11.19
N TYR A 126 10.44 -19.99 10.03
CA TYR A 126 9.10 -19.46 9.73
C TYR A 126 8.00 -20.09 10.57
N LYS A 127 8.18 -21.38 10.99
CA LYS A 127 7.30 -22.01 11.97
C LYS A 127 7.32 -21.26 13.30
N LYS A 128 8.49 -20.79 13.77
CA LYS A 128 8.61 -20.04 15.02
C LYS A 128 7.94 -18.66 14.95
N LEU A 129 7.86 -18.05 13.75
CA LEU A 129 7.17 -16.77 13.55
C LEU A 129 5.65 -16.93 13.41
N THR A 130 5.14 -18.15 13.33
CA THR A 130 3.73 -18.41 13.08
C THR A 130 3.05 -18.88 14.37
N ASP A 131 1.99 -18.17 14.77
CA ASP A 131 1.05 -18.70 15.75
C ASP A 131 0.12 -19.71 15.05
N PHE A 132 0.32 -21.00 15.27
CA PHE A 132 -0.46 -22.06 14.62
C PHE A 132 -1.91 -22.18 15.13
N ASN A 133 -2.33 -21.45 16.17
CA ASN A 133 -3.73 -21.38 16.56
C ASN A 133 -4.51 -20.38 15.71
N THR A 134 -3.87 -19.28 15.32
CA THR A 134 -4.49 -18.19 14.59
C THR A 134 -3.96 -18.04 13.16
N PHE A 135 -2.83 -18.66 12.84
CA PHE A 135 -2.04 -18.45 11.62
C PHE A 135 -1.65 -16.99 11.38
N LYS A 136 -1.54 -16.18 12.44
CA LYS A 136 -0.88 -14.88 12.36
C LYS A 136 0.63 -15.06 12.35
N LEU A 137 1.29 -14.36 11.44
CA LEU A 137 2.75 -14.30 11.37
C LEU A 137 3.25 -13.09 12.14
N SER A 138 4.24 -13.32 13.00
CA SER A 138 4.96 -12.25 13.67
C SER A 138 5.96 -11.63 12.70
N SER A 139 5.88 -10.34 12.52
CA SER A 139 6.77 -9.60 11.62
C SER A 139 7.96 -9.03 12.36
N ASN A 140 9.10 -8.96 11.67
CA ASN A 140 10.29 -8.28 12.18
C ASN A 140 11.00 -7.50 11.05
N PRO A 141 11.80 -6.46 11.39
CA PRO A 141 12.40 -5.58 10.40
C PRO A 141 13.36 -6.23 9.41
N GLN A 142 13.90 -7.41 9.73
CA GLN A 142 14.95 -8.04 8.94
C GLN A 142 14.41 -9.00 7.88
N GLU A 143 13.18 -9.49 8.01
CA GLU A 143 12.79 -10.68 7.26
C GLU A 143 11.38 -10.68 6.67
N ILE A 144 10.39 -10.20 7.36
CA ILE A 144 8.99 -10.25 6.93
C ILE A 144 8.37 -8.88 7.00
N PHE A 145 7.62 -8.51 5.98
CA PHE A 145 6.78 -7.31 6.00
C PHE A 145 5.78 -7.34 7.14
N ALA A 146 5.41 -6.18 7.66
CA ALA A 146 4.27 -6.08 8.55
C ALA A 146 3.01 -6.57 7.82
N LEU A 147 2.37 -7.58 8.39
CA LEU A 147 1.23 -8.27 7.79
C LEU A 147 -0.04 -7.94 8.57
N TYR A 148 -1.14 -7.80 7.86
CA TYR A 148 -2.41 -7.36 8.42
C TYR A 148 -3.54 -8.29 8.00
N ARG A 149 -4.53 -8.42 8.85
CA ARG A 149 -5.88 -8.81 8.49
C ARG A 149 -6.78 -7.58 8.46
N LYS A 150 -7.96 -7.71 7.88
CA LYS A 150 -8.92 -6.59 7.83
C LYS A 150 -9.24 -6.05 9.22
N GLU A 151 -9.42 -6.93 10.21
CA GLU A 151 -9.68 -6.56 11.59
C GLU A 151 -8.55 -5.76 12.25
N ASP A 152 -7.28 -6.02 11.87
CA ASP A 152 -6.13 -5.25 12.37
C ASP A 152 -6.15 -3.83 11.80
N VAL A 153 -6.48 -3.70 10.51
CA VAL A 153 -6.66 -2.39 9.86
C VAL A 153 -7.85 -1.64 10.45
N ASP A 154 -8.97 -2.34 10.67
CA ASP A 154 -10.16 -1.74 11.29
C ASP A 154 -9.87 -1.24 12.71
N ALA A 155 -9.10 -1.99 13.50
CA ALA A 155 -8.70 -1.59 14.85
C ALA A 155 -7.79 -0.35 14.83
N LEU A 156 -6.81 -0.31 13.93
CA LEU A 156 -5.92 0.84 13.75
C LEU A 156 -6.71 2.10 13.36
N MET A 157 -7.60 1.98 12.37
CA MET A 157 -8.33 3.13 11.82
C MET A 157 -9.42 3.68 12.74
N LYS A 158 -9.92 2.90 13.71
CA LYS A 158 -10.88 3.39 14.74
C LYS A 158 -10.33 4.52 15.61
N GLU A 159 -9.02 4.69 15.68
CA GLU A 159 -8.39 5.75 16.47
C GLU A 159 -8.40 7.11 15.75
N PHE A 160 -8.80 7.15 14.48
CA PHE A 160 -8.77 8.35 13.66
C PHE A 160 -10.17 8.78 13.21
N GLN A 161 -10.39 10.09 13.15
CA GLN A 161 -11.62 10.67 12.62
C GLN A 161 -11.56 10.72 11.09
N THR A 162 -11.99 9.63 10.45
CA THR A 162 -12.00 9.45 9.01
C THR A 162 -13.25 8.71 8.57
N GLU A 163 -13.65 8.92 7.33
CA GLU A 163 -14.74 8.18 6.68
C GLU A 163 -14.14 7.20 5.67
N ARG A 164 -14.28 5.89 5.90
CA ARG A 164 -13.86 4.90 4.91
C ARG A 164 -14.79 4.94 3.71
N LEU A 165 -14.20 5.15 2.53
CA LEU A 165 -14.92 5.15 1.26
C LEU A 165 -14.90 3.77 0.61
N HIS A 166 -13.71 3.13 0.57
CA HIS A 166 -13.51 1.83 -0.06
C HIS A 166 -12.51 0.99 0.73
N TYR A 167 -12.66 -0.33 0.65
CA TYR A 167 -11.67 -1.30 1.12
C TYR A 167 -11.50 -2.38 0.07
N ILE A 168 -10.35 -2.43 -0.60
CA ILE A 168 -10.15 -3.09 -1.88
C ILE A 168 -9.08 -4.16 -1.78
N GLY A 169 -9.32 -5.34 -2.36
CA GLY A 169 -8.28 -6.29 -2.71
C GLY A 169 -7.66 -5.91 -4.06
N THR A 170 -6.38 -5.51 -4.07
CA THR A 170 -5.77 -4.90 -5.26
C THR A 170 -5.33 -5.89 -6.33
N ASP A 171 -4.97 -7.10 -5.96
CA ASP A 171 -4.39 -8.09 -6.86
C ASP A 171 -5.14 -9.44 -6.84
N MET A 172 -6.03 -9.65 -5.89
CA MET A 172 -6.87 -10.84 -5.77
C MET A 172 -6.09 -12.12 -6.10
N LEU A 173 -6.66 -13.01 -6.89
CA LEU A 173 -6.01 -14.24 -7.33
C LEU A 173 -5.08 -14.07 -8.54
N THR A 174 -4.86 -12.84 -9.02
CA THR A 174 -4.02 -12.52 -10.18
C THR A 174 -2.66 -13.20 -10.13
N ARG A 175 -2.04 -13.23 -8.95
CA ARG A 175 -0.73 -13.85 -8.74
C ARG A 175 -0.68 -15.33 -9.15
N PHE A 176 -1.76 -16.08 -8.92
CA PHE A 176 -1.81 -17.52 -9.21
C PHE A 176 -2.09 -17.83 -10.67
N ILE A 177 -2.65 -16.87 -11.41
CA ILE A 177 -2.97 -17.01 -12.82
C ILE A 177 -2.16 -16.01 -13.68
N ARG A 178 -1.00 -15.56 -13.18
CA ARG A 178 -0.17 -14.54 -13.82
C ARG A 178 0.15 -14.86 -15.28
N THR A 179 0.63 -16.08 -15.54
CA THR A 179 0.97 -16.53 -16.89
C THR A 179 -0.25 -16.46 -17.82
N THR A 180 -1.41 -16.91 -17.34
CA THR A 180 -2.65 -16.85 -18.12
C THR A 180 -3.03 -15.40 -18.45
N ILE A 181 -2.86 -14.48 -17.49
CA ILE A 181 -3.16 -13.05 -17.71
C ILE A 181 -2.18 -12.42 -18.70
N ASP A 182 -0.89 -12.74 -18.59
CA ASP A 182 0.14 -12.21 -19.47
C ASP A 182 -0.01 -12.73 -20.94
N GLU A 183 -0.75 -13.83 -21.15
CA GLU A 183 -1.08 -14.40 -22.45
C GLU A 183 -2.47 -13.98 -23.01
N MET A 184 -3.24 -13.20 -22.26
CA MET A 184 -4.54 -12.70 -22.70
C MET A 184 -4.38 -11.70 -23.86
N ASP A 185 -5.26 -11.79 -24.84
CA ASP A 185 -5.45 -10.69 -25.79
C ASP A 185 -6.17 -9.50 -25.13
N ASP A 186 -6.18 -8.36 -25.79
CA ASP A 186 -6.75 -7.12 -25.25
C ASP A 186 -8.22 -7.27 -24.84
N ASN A 187 -9.01 -8.01 -25.61
CA ASN A 187 -10.44 -8.21 -25.33
C ASN A 187 -10.64 -9.08 -24.07
N MET A 188 -9.90 -10.18 -23.96
CA MET A 188 -9.97 -11.03 -22.77
C MET A 188 -9.46 -10.31 -21.54
N PHE A 189 -8.38 -9.52 -21.68
CA PHE A 189 -7.86 -8.70 -20.58
C PHE A 189 -8.86 -7.64 -20.12
N GLU A 190 -9.60 -7.00 -21.05
CA GLU A 190 -10.67 -6.07 -20.68
C GLU A 190 -11.80 -6.75 -19.89
N ILE A 191 -12.20 -7.96 -20.30
CA ILE A 191 -13.21 -8.76 -19.56
C ILE A 191 -12.68 -9.10 -18.16
N TYR A 192 -11.42 -9.54 -18.08
CA TYR A 192 -10.76 -9.83 -16.79
C TYR A 192 -10.74 -8.61 -15.87
N MET A 193 -10.39 -7.43 -16.38
CA MET A 193 -10.38 -6.19 -15.61
C MET A 193 -11.78 -5.79 -15.11
N LYS A 194 -12.81 -5.95 -15.95
CA LYS A 194 -14.21 -5.73 -15.53
C LYS A 194 -14.60 -6.67 -14.38
N TYR A 195 -14.25 -7.95 -14.50
CA TYR A 195 -14.49 -8.93 -13.43
C TYR A 195 -13.73 -8.57 -12.16
N HIS A 196 -12.43 -8.25 -12.27
CA HIS A 196 -11.61 -7.84 -11.14
C HIS A 196 -12.22 -6.65 -10.38
N LEU A 197 -12.61 -5.60 -11.09
CA LEU A 197 -13.26 -4.43 -10.51
C LEU A 197 -14.62 -4.76 -9.87
N CYS A 198 -15.33 -5.75 -10.39
CA CYS A 198 -16.60 -6.21 -9.81
C CYS A 198 -16.42 -6.91 -8.46
N ILE A 199 -15.28 -7.62 -8.26
CA ILE A 199 -15.07 -8.45 -7.06
C ILE A 199 -14.13 -7.82 -6.03
N CYS A 200 -13.34 -6.82 -6.40
CA CYS A 200 -12.24 -6.31 -5.56
C CYS A 200 -12.68 -5.69 -4.22
N GLU A 201 -13.93 -5.26 -4.09
CA GLU A 201 -14.51 -4.73 -2.84
C GLU A 201 -15.41 -5.75 -2.11
N ARG A 202 -15.56 -6.96 -2.62
CA ARG A 202 -16.40 -7.97 -1.97
C ARG A 202 -15.79 -8.43 -0.65
N PRO A 203 -16.50 -8.30 0.50
CA PRO A 203 -15.95 -8.67 1.81
C PRO A 203 -15.55 -10.15 1.92
N ASP A 204 -16.23 -11.03 1.17
CA ASP A 204 -15.94 -12.46 1.13
C ASP A 204 -14.71 -12.82 0.26
N MET A 205 -14.17 -11.86 -0.47
CA MET A 205 -13.00 -12.04 -1.35
C MET A 205 -11.73 -11.35 -0.83
N ILE A 206 -11.81 -10.46 0.14
CA ILE A 206 -10.64 -9.69 0.65
C ILE A 206 -9.51 -10.59 1.16
N GLY A 207 -9.82 -11.75 1.71
CA GLY A 207 -8.80 -12.73 2.11
C GLY A 207 -8.00 -13.32 0.95
N ALA A 208 -8.48 -13.19 -0.29
CA ALA A 208 -7.86 -13.75 -1.49
C ALA A 208 -6.94 -12.75 -2.23
N THR A 209 -6.49 -11.68 -1.58
CA THR A 209 -5.60 -10.68 -2.16
C THR A 209 -4.27 -10.61 -1.39
N SER A 210 -3.15 -10.39 -2.08
CA SER A 210 -1.85 -10.19 -1.41
C SER A 210 -1.74 -8.80 -0.79
N HIS A 211 -2.38 -7.79 -1.41
CA HIS A 211 -2.39 -6.42 -0.91
C HIS A 211 -3.82 -5.91 -0.78
N MET A 212 -4.07 -5.24 0.33
CA MET A 212 -5.32 -4.54 0.61
C MET A 212 -5.09 -3.04 0.50
N LEU A 213 -6.07 -2.32 -0.04
CA LEU A 213 -6.06 -0.86 -0.15
C LEU A 213 -7.26 -0.30 0.63
N ASP A 214 -6.97 0.49 1.66
CA ASP A 214 -7.96 1.25 2.42
C ASP A 214 -7.99 2.68 1.90
N ILE A 215 -9.16 3.15 1.49
CA ILE A 215 -9.37 4.49 0.94
C ILE A 215 -10.35 5.21 1.83
N PHE A 216 -9.91 6.33 2.38
CA PHE A 216 -10.74 7.10 3.29
C PHE A 216 -10.63 8.60 3.08
N ARG A 217 -11.67 9.30 3.53
CA ARG A 217 -11.76 10.77 3.52
C ARG A 217 -11.39 11.31 4.90
N LYS A 218 -10.57 12.37 4.92
CA LYS A 218 -10.37 13.18 6.13
C LYS A 218 -11.63 13.99 6.42
N ILE A 219 -12.16 13.89 7.65
CA ILE A 219 -13.33 14.63 8.13
C ILE A 219 -12.92 15.97 8.77
#